data_19a56bcdb407c000b7961c353022228a
#
_entry.id   19a56bcdb407c000b7961c353022228a
#
_cell.length_a   1.000
_cell.length_b   1.000
_cell.length_c   1.000
_cell.angle_alpha   90.00
_cell.angle_beta   90.00
_cell.angle_gamma   90.00
#
_symmetry.space_group_name_H-M   'P 1'
#
loop_
_entity.id
_entity.type
_entity.pdbx_description
1 polymer ?
#
loop_
_entity_poly.entity_id
_entity_poly.type
_entity_poly.pdbx_seq_one_letter_code
_entity_poly.pdbx_strand_id
1 'polypeptide(L)'
;MTLEGKSTELGVAYFATRLGINVSLPFGMDLRYDQIWDINGKLLKVQVKYPKEFEHDFVLVGKTNAGKYTSEEIDGVATIYEDVLYYVPIENMTNNKKLYITKPEHNNVVEWAADYDIRRII
;
A
#
# COMPACT_ATOMS: atom_id res chain seq x y z
N MET A 1 2.64 4.26 -17.37
CA MET A 1 3.19 4.27 -16.02
C MET A 1 4.07 5.51 -15.83
N THR A 2 3.90 6.22 -14.73
CA THR A 2 4.68 7.42 -14.44
C THR A 2 6.00 7.06 -13.74
N LEU A 3 6.95 8.01 -13.76
CA LEU A 3 8.20 7.84 -13.02
C LEU A 3 7.94 7.78 -11.51
N GLU A 4 6.98 8.58 -11.01
CA GLU A 4 6.61 8.55 -9.59
C GLU A 4 6.06 7.18 -9.20
N GLY A 5 5.19 6.61 -10.03
CA GLY A 5 4.64 5.27 -9.77
C GLY A 5 5.72 4.22 -9.75
N LYS A 6 6.64 4.25 -10.71
CA LYS A 6 7.75 3.29 -10.78
C LYS A 6 8.70 3.45 -9.60
N SER A 7 9.02 4.69 -9.24
CA SER A 7 9.87 4.99 -8.10
C SER A 7 9.25 4.47 -6.80
N THR A 8 7.92 4.61 -6.64
CA THR A 8 7.22 4.11 -5.48
C THR A 8 7.30 2.59 -5.41
N GLU A 9 7.12 1.88 -6.53
CA GLU A 9 7.24 0.42 -6.56
C GLU A 9 8.65 -0.03 -6.11
N LEU A 10 9.68 0.63 -6.63
CA LEU A 10 11.05 0.30 -6.24
C LEU A 10 11.31 0.59 -4.77
N GLY A 11 10.79 1.70 -4.27
CA GLY A 11 10.90 2.06 -2.85
C GLY A 11 10.20 1.07 -1.95
N VAL A 12 8.99 0.65 -2.31
CA VAL A 12 8.24 -0.36 -1.56
C VAL A 12 9.02 -1.67 -1.50
N ALA A 13 9.56 -2.12 -2.64
CA ALA A 13 10.36 -3.35 -2.68
C ALA A 13 11.61 -3.22 -1.79
N TYR A 14 12.27 -2.06 -1.82
CA TYR A 14 13.45 -1.81 -1.02
C TYR A 14 13.14 -1.90 0.48
N PHE A 15 12.12 -1.16 0.94
CA PHE A 15 11.76 -1.15 2.37
C PHE A 15 11.25 -2.52 2.83
N ALA A 16 10.45 -3.19 2.02
CA ALA A 16 9.97 -4.54 2.34
C ALA A 16 11.14 -5.51 2.50
N THR A 17 12.09 -5.48 1.57
CA THR A 17 13.27 -6.34 1.62
C THR A 17 14.11 -6.05 2.87
N ARG A 18 14.27 -4.79 3.23
CA ARG A 18 15.01 -4.43 4.44
C ARG A 18 14.35 -4.95 5.72
N LEU A 19 13.04 -5.12 5.70
CA LEU A 19 12.30 -5.69 6.84
C LEU A 19 12.27 -7.21 6.85
N GLY A 20 12.96 -7.84 5.90
CA GLY A 20 13.03 -9.30 5.83
C GLY A 20 11.90 -9.94 5.03
N ILE A 21 11.12 -9.16 4.31
CA ILE A 21 10.07 -9.67 3.42
C ILE A 21 10.72 -10.06 2.10
N ASN A 22 10.47 -11.28 1.64
CA ASN A 22 10.94 -11.72 0.32
C ASN A 22 9.98 -11.17 -0.74
N VAL A 23 10.50 -10.30 -1.60
CA VAL A 23 9.71 -9.64 -2.64
C VAL A 23 10.00 -10.29 -3.99
N SER A 24 8.94 -10.67 -4.69
CA SER A 24 9.02 -11.15 -6.07
C SER A 24 8.28 -10.19 -6.98
N LEU A 25 8.83 -9.98 -8.17
CA LEU A 25 8.20 -9.14 -9.18
C LEU A 25 7.57 -10.02 -10.25
N PRO A 26 6.30 -9.76 -10.63
CA PRO A 26 5.66 -10.55 -11.67
C PRO A 26 6.31 -10.27 -13.03
N PHE A 27 6.51 -11.31 -13.81
CA PHE A 27 7.05 -11.18 -15.15
C PHE A 27 5.96 -10.89 -16.19
N GLY A 28 4.71 -11.22 -15.85
CA GLY A 28 3.58 -11.07 -16.77
C GLY A 28 3.14 -9.61 -16.96
N MET A 29 2.22 -9.43 -17.92
CA MET A 29 1.62 -8.14 -18.24
C MET A 29 0.16 -8.11 -17.80
N ASP A 30 -0.37 -6.90 -17.62
CA ASP A 30 -1.79 -6.66 -17.31
C ASP A 30 -2.27 -7.29 -15.99
N LEU A 31 -1.34 -7.44 -15.03
CA LEU A 31 -1.68 -7.92 -13.70
C LEU A 31 -2.14 -6.76 -12.83
N ARG A 32 -3.08 -7.05 -11.92
CA ARG A 32 -3.60 -6.05 -10.99
C ARG A 32 -2.65 -5.81 -9.82
N TYR A 33 -1.72 -6.72 -9.55
CA TYR A 33 -0.73 -6.57 -8.50
C TYR A 33 0.65 -6.24 -9.10
N ASP A 34 1.46 -5.53 -8.32
CA ASP A 34 2.80 -5.09 -8.73
C ASP A 34 3.90 -5.95 -8.13
N GLN A 35 3.65 -6.55 -6.97
CA GLN A 35 4.62 -7.33 -6.23
C GLN A 35 3.94 -8.50 -5.54
N ILE A 36 4.72 -9.55 -5.29
CA ILE A 36 4.31 -10.64 -4.41
C ILE A 36 5.24 -10.63 -3.21
N TRP A 37 4.65 -10.58 -2.02
CA TRP A 37 5.41 -10.65 -0.77
C TRP A 37 5.26 -12.03 -0.16
N ASP A 38 6.38 -12.63 0.20
CA ASP A 38 6.39 -13.87 0.97
C ASP A 38 6.74 -13.50 2.41
N ILE A 39 5.74 -13.59 3.29
CA ILE A 39 5.91 -13.32 4.71
C ILE A 39 5.70 -14.64 5.44
N ASN A 40 6.79 -15.26 5.87
CA ASN A 40 6.77 -16.53 6.61
C ASN A 40 6.00 -17.63 5.87
N GLY A 41 6.17 -17.70 4.55
CA GLY A 41 5.53 -18.70 3.71
C GLY A 41 4.15 -18.34 3.19
N LYS A 42 3.58 -17.23 3.66
CA LYS A 42 2.31 -16.73 3.14
C LYS A 42 2.58 -15.72 2.02
N LEU A 43 2.02 -15.97 0.85
CA LEU A 43 2.20 -15.11 -0.32
C LEU A 43 1.08 -14.09 -0.40
N LEU A 44 1.44 -12.82 -0.53
CA LEU A 44 0.50 -11.71 -0.67
C LEU A 44 0.69 -11.03 -2.02
N LYS A 45 -0.40 -10.86 -2.76
CA LYS A 45 -0.42 -10.07 -3.99
C LYS A 45 -0.62 -8.61 -3.61
N VAL A 46 0.37 -7.77 -3.89
CA VAL A 46 0.40 -6.39 -3.41
C VAL A 46 0.34 -5.42 -4.59
N GLN A 47 -0.62 -4.50 -4.54
CA GLN A 47 -0.69 -3.37 -5.45
C GLN A 47 0.01 -2.19 -4.80
N VAL A 48 0.91 -1.54 -5.52
CA VAL A 48 1.62 -0.36 -5.01
C VAL A 48 0.96 0.89 -5.57
N LYS A 49 0.72 1.86 -4.70
CA LYS A 49 0.16 3.15 -5.06
C LYS A 49 1.05 4.29 -4.58
N TYR A 50 1.15 5.32 -5.40
CA TYR A 50 1.77 6.58 -5.01
C TYR A 50 0.79 7.32 -4.09
N PRO A 51 1.24 7.76 -2.88
CA PRO A 51 0.32 8.42 -1.96
C PRO A 51 0.02 9.83 -2.42
N LYS A 52 -1.25 10.24 -2.32
CA LYS A 52 -1.64 11.63 -2.56
C LYS A 52 -1.59 12.36 -1.23
N GLU A 53 -0.65 13.30 -1.12
CA GLU A 53 -0.38 14.00 0.14
C GLU A 53 -1.33 15.16 0.40
N PHE A 54 -1.64 15.34 1.67
CA PHE A 54 -2.32 16.50 2.22
C PHE A 54 -1.57 16.96 3.46
N GLU A 55 -2.02 18.06 4.08
CA GLU A 55 -1.28 18.69 5.19
C GLU A 55 -0.99 17.73 6.37
N HIS A 56 -1.97 16.89 6.74
CA HIS A 56 -1.86 16.00 7.90
C HIS A 56 -2.15 14.56 7.58
N ASP A 57 -2.28 14.22 6.29
CA ASP A 57 -2.69 12.90 5.87
C ASP A 57 -2.19 12.55 4.48
N PHE A 58 -2.48 11.33 4.06
CA PHE A 58 -2.33 10.94 2.67
C PHE A 58 -3.47 10.00 2.29
N VAL A 59 -3.72 9.90 0.99
CA VAL A 59 -4.82 9.10 0.46
C VAL A 59 -4.27 8.08 -0.52
N LEU A 60 -4.75 6.84 -0.38
CA LEU A 60 -4.52 5.76 -1.32
C LEU A 60 -5.77 5.57 -2.17
N VAL A 61 -5.59 5.52 -3.49
CA VAL A 61 -6.71 5.30 -4.40
C VAL A 61 -6.88 3.82 -4.65
N GLY A 62 -8.05 3.29 -4.29
CA GLY A 62 -8.37 1.87 -4.43
C GLY A 62 -9.02 1.49 -5.76
N LYS A 63 -8.95 2.37 -6.77
CA LYS A 63 -9.50 2.12 -8.09
C LYS A 63 -8.42 2.19 -9.16
N THR A 64 -8.64 1.43 -10.24
CA THR A 64 -7.92 1.62 -11.50
C THR A 64 -8.89 2.20 -12.53
N ASN A 65 -8.37 2.48 -13.74
CA ASN A 65 -9.24 2.84 -14.87
C ASN A 65 -10.21 1.73 -15.25
N ALA A 66 -9.95 0.50 -14.83
CA ALA A 66 -10.79 -0.67 -15.10
C ALA A 66 -11.74 -1.00 -13.96
N GLY A 67 -11.74 -0.23 -12.87
CA GLY A 67 -12.61 -0.41 -11.71
C GLY A 67 -11.87 -0.72 -10.42
N LYS A 68 -12.61 -1.07 -9.38
CA LYS A 68 -12.04 -1.40 -8.07
C LYS A 68 -11.27 -2.71 -8.11
N TYR A 69 -10.28 -2.83 -7.22
CA TYR A 69 -9.62 -4.09 -6.96
C TYR A 69 -10.53 -5.01 -6.16
N THR A 70 -10.41 -6.32 -6.39
CA THR A 70 -11.14 -7.34 -5.63
C THR A 70 -10.15 -8.18 -4.83
N SER A 71 -10.66 -8.91 -3.83
CA SER A 71 -9.84 -9.81 -3.02
C SER A 71 -9.26 -10.98 -3.82
N GLU A 72 -9.81 -11.28 -4.99
CA GLU A 72 -9.25 -12.30 -5.88
C GLU A 72 -8.05 -11.77 -6.65
N GLU A 73 -8.00 -10.47 -6.88
CA GLU A 73 -6.96 -9.84 -7.68
C GLU A 73 -5.76 -9.41 -6.85
N ILE A 74 -5.98 -8.89 -5.65
CA ILE A 74 -4.92 -8.43 -4.75
C ILE A 74 -5.30 -8.75 -3.30
N ASP A 75 -4.27 -8.85 -2.46
CA ASP A 75 -4.45 -9.02 -1.01
C ASP A 75 -4.43 -7.68 -0.29
N GLY A 76 -3.75 -6.69 -0.84
CA GLY A 76 -3.71 -5.37 -0.24
C GLY A 76 -2.97 -4.36 -1.08
N VAL A 77 -2.96 -3.13 -0.59
CA VAL A 77 -2.34 -1.98 -1.23
C VAL A 77 -1.22 -1.45 -0.33
N ALA A 78 -0.05 -1.21 -0.92
CA ALA A 78 1.09 -0.69 -0.19
C ALA A 78 1.55 0.65 -0.75
N THR A 79 2.13 1.46 0.11
CA THR A 79 2.79 2.69 -0.25
C THR A 79 3.91 3.02 0.72
N ILE A 80 4.75 3.98 0.33
CA ILE A 80 5.74 4.57 1.22
C ILE A 80 5.40 6.03 1.40
N TYR A 81 5.42 6.47 2.64
CA TYR A 81 5.24 7.87 2.98
C TYR A 81 6.18 8.23 4.13
N GLU A 82 7.04 9.22 3.91
CA GLU A 82 8.05 9.65 4.88
C GLU A 82 8.88 8.47 5.43
N ASP A 83 9.38 7.65 4.53
CA ASP A 83 10.25 6.50 4.82
C ASP A 83 9.59 5.42 5.69
N VAL A 84 8.27 5.38 5.72
CA VAL A 84 7.52 4.31 6.39
C VAL A 84 6.73 3.55 5.32
N LEU A 85 6.81 2.22 5.39
CA LEU A 85 6.05 1.34 4.51
C LEU A 85 4.69 1.05 5.16
N TYR A 86 3.62 1.41 4.45
CA TYR A 86 2.25 1.14 4.88
C TYR A 86 1.62 0.07 4.01
N TYR A 87 0.81 -0.78 4.62
CA TYR A 87 0.08 -1.84 3.94
C TYR A 87 -1.36 -1.86 4.44
N VAL A 88 -2.31 -1.71 3.51
CA VAL A 88 -3.74 -1.76 3.81
C VAL A 88 -4.33 -3.01 3.19
N PRO A 89 -4.81 -3.97 4.01
CA PRO A 89 -5.49 -5.16 3.47
C PRO A 89 -6.68 -4.76 2.61
N ILE A 90 -6.98 -5.58 1.59
CA ILE A 90 -8.04 -5.24 0.64
C ILE A 90 -9.40 -5.05 1.31
N GLU A 91 -9.69 -5.82 2.35
CA GLU A 91 -10.95 -5.68 3.09
C GLU A 91 -11.09 -4.35 3.82
N ASN A 92 -9.98 -3.65 4.04
CA ASN A 92 -9.98 -2.32 4.66
C ASN A 92 -9.91 -1.19 3.62
N MET A 93 -9.76 -1.51 2.33
CA MET A 93 -9.71 -0.49 1.30
C MET A 93 -11.11 0.02 0.94
N THR A 94 -11.18 1.33 0.76
CA THR A 94 -12.33 2.01 0.15
C THR A 94 -11.87 2.63 -1.15
N ASN A 95 -12.75 3.37 -1.85
CA ASN A 95 -12.36 4.03 -3.10
C ASN A 95 -11.18 4.97 -2.92
N ASN A 96 -11.19 5.72 -1.80
CA ASN A 96 -10.11 6.62 -1.42
C ASN A 96 -9.87 6.42 0.07
N LYS A 97 -8.87 5.60 0.39
CA LYS A 97 -8.52 5.33 1.78
C LYS A 97 -7.67 6.46 2.33
N LYS A 98 -8.21 7.22 3.26
CA LYS A 98 -7.54 8.35 3.89
C LYS A 98 -6.90 7.91 5.21
N LEU A 99 -5.60 8.13 5.34
CA LEU A 99 -4.84 7.76 6.52
C LEU A 99 -4.22 9.02 7.13
N TYR A 100 -4.44 9.22 8.41
CA TYR A 100 -3.94 10.39 9.13
C TYR A 100 -2.61 10.12 9.80
N ILE A 101 -1.65 11.02 9.61
CA ILE A 101 -0.34 10.97 10.27
C ILE A 101 -0.44 11.65 11.64
N THR A 102 -1.12 12.80 11.69
CA THR A 102 -1.31 13.55 12.93
C THR A 102 -2.78 13.67 13.26
N LYS A 103 -3.10 13.72 14.55
CA LYS A 103 -4.49 13.73 15.02
C LYS A 103 -5.18 15.06 14.72
N PRO A 104 -6.27 15.06 13.92
CA PRO A 104 -7.11 16.25 13.79
C PRO A 104 -7.76 16.59 15.13
N GLU A 105 -7.84 17.86 15.43
CA GLU A 105 -8.22 18.36 16.76
C GLU A 105 -9.63 17.94 17.21
N HIS A 106 -10.54 17.75 16.29
CA HIS A 106 -11.96 17.51 16.61
C HIS A 106 -12.56 16.30 15.91
N ASN A 107 -11.75 15.34 15.51
CA ASN A 107 -12.25 14.18 14.79
C ASN A 107 -11.78 12.89 15.46
N ASN A 108 -12.72 12.14 16.04
CA ASN A 108 -12.45 10.87 16.69
C ASN A 108 -12.66 9.65 15.79
N VAL A 109 -13.09 9.88 14.54
CA VAL A 109 -13.42 8.82 13.59
C VAL A 109 -12.42 8.80 12.44
N VAL A 110 -11.14 8.92 12.75
CA VAL A 110 -10.08 8.89 11.75
C VAL A 110 -9.36 7.55 11.78
N GLU A 111 -8.88 7.14 10.63
CA GLU A 111 -7.99 5.99 10.55
C GLU A 111 -6.56 6.47 10.61
N TRP A 112 -5.80 5.91 11.52
CA TRP A 112 -4.40 6.26 11.73
C TRP A 112 -3.52 5.52 10.75
N ALA A 113 -2.61 6.24 10.12
CA ALA A 113 -1.60 5.62 9.27
C ALA A 113 -0.78 4.60 10.07
N ALA A 114 -0.47 4.91 11.32
CA ALA A 114 0.31 4.02 12.18
C ALA A 114 -0.30 2.62 12.33
N ASP A 115 -1.62 2.50 12.24
CA ASP A 115 -2.29 1.19 12.32
C ASP A 115 -2.01 0.31 11.10
N TYR A 116 -1.55 0.91 10.01
CA TYR A 116 -1.22 0.21 8.78
C TYR A 116 0.28 0.18 8.50
N ASP A 117 1.11 0.60 9.46
CA ASP A 117 2.56 0.45 9.38
C ASP A 117 2.87 -1.04 9.32
N ILE A 118 3.57 -1.47 8.25
CA ILE A 118 3.84 -2.89 8.02
C ILE A 118 4.56 -3.55 9.22
N ARG A 119 5.35 -2.79 9.96
CA ARG A 119 6.08 -3.31 11.12
C ARG A 119 5.16 -3.78 12.23
N ARG A 120 3.91 -3.35 12.24
CA ARG A 120 2.89 -3.84 13.19
C ARG A 120 2.22 -5.11 12.72
N ILE A 121 2.36 -5.46 11.45
CA ILE A 121 1.65 -6.58 10.81
C ILE A 121 2.52 -7.82 10.73
N ILE A 122 3.82 -7.60 10.56
CA ILE A 122 4.79 -8.70 10.44
C ILE A 122 5.40 -9.13 11.77
#